data_f90fbb55358e9f59fdd53bc2e4264b9d
#
_entry.id   f90fbb55358e9f59fdd53bc2e4264b9d
#
_cell.length_a   1.000
_cell.length_b   1.000
_cell.length_c   1.000
_cell.angle_alpha   90.00
_cell.angle_beta   90.00
_cell.angle_gamma   90.00
#
_symmetry.space_group_name_H-M   'P 1'
#
loop_
_entity.id
_entity.type
_entity.pdbx_description
1 polymer ?
#
loop_
_entity_poly.entity_id
_entity_poly.type
_entity_poly.pdbx_seq_one_letter_code
_entity_poly.pdbx_strand_id
1 'polypeptide(L)'
;MSEPAVVIVIVDEDRFIRHFVRVALKAEHMHVCEAANGAAGVAAVGARRPDLIVADTNLHDMGGTELIRALRACSAAPLIVLSALSAESDKVAALDAGADDYLTKPFGAAELIARIRAHLRRQAGGGRLDAVRVCFGDVSVDLGDRQVLRGGARVHLSPIEFRLLAVLAHHAGRPLTHDRLLNEVWGATHGKDAHYLRVYVGHLRRKLERDPRRPAYIVTETGVGYRLDGAR
;
A
#
# COMPACT_ATOMS: atom_id res chain seq x y z
N MET A 1 12.20 9.50 26.73
CA MET A 1 11.83 10.11 25.43
C MET A 1 10.59 9.37 24.97
N SER A 2 9.41 9.99 24.96
CA SER A 2 8.20 9.34 24.43
C SER A 2 8.38 9.14 22.91
N GLU A 3 8.09 7.93 22.43
CA GLU A 3 8.03 7.67 21.00
C GLU A 3 7.10 8.67 20.30
N PRO A 4 7.43 9.15 19.10
CA PRO A 4 6.53 10.02 18.37
C PRO A 4 5.19 9.31 18.17
N ALA A 5 4.12 9.97 18.57
CA ALA A 5 2.80 9.37 18.50
C ALA A 5 2.37 9.19 17.03
N VAL A 6 1.93 7.99 16.68
CA VAL A 6 1.43 7.64 15.35
C VAL A 6 0.24 8.53 14.99
N VAL A 7 0.29 9.19 13.84
CA VAL A 7 -0.76 10.08 13.34
C VAL A 7 -1.54 9.41 12.21
N ILE A 8 -2.85 9.30 12.37
CA ILE A 8 -3.76 8.72 11.37
C ILE A 8 -4.76 9.78 10.92
N VAL A 9 -4.93 9.93 9.61
CA VAL A 9 -6.01 10.75 9.04
C VAL A 9 -7.16 9.83 8.62
N ILE A 10 -8.38 10.16 9.09
CA ILE A 10 -9.62 9.48 8.70
C ILE A 10 -10.44 10.42 7.84
N VAL A 11 -10.85 9.94 6.67
CA VAL A 11 -11.73 10.63 5.73
C VAL A 11 -13.00 9.81 5.56
N ASP A 12 -14.10 10.27 6.09
CA ASP A 12 -15.41 9.61 5.97
C ASP A 12 -16.49 10.66 6.25
N GLU A 13 -17.58 10.71 5.50
CA GLU A 13 -18.67 11.67 5.77
C GLU A 13 -19.57 11.25 6.94
N ASP A 14 -19.64 9.94 7.23
CA ASP A 14 -20.40 9.42 8.35
C ASP A 14 -19.71 9.71 9.69
N ARG A 15 -20.29 10.62 10.48
CA ARG A 15 -19.79 10.95 11.80
C ARG A 15 -19.70 9.78 12.76
N PHE A 16 -20.57 8.78 12.60
CA PHE A 16 -20.59 7.59 13.46
C PHE A 16 -19.40 6.68 13.13
N ILE A 17 -19.08 6.52 11.86
CA ILE A 17 -17.89 5.77 11.42
C ILE A 17 -16.63 6.49 11.91
N ARG A 18 -16.50 7.82 11.70
CA ARG A 18 -15.35 8.57 12.21
C ARG A 18 -15.20 8.43 13.73
N HIS A 19 -16.31 8.57 14.47
CA HIS A 19 -16.31 8.39 15.92
C HIS A 19 -15.87 6.98 16.34
N PHE A 20 -16.45 5.96 15.73
CA PHE A 20 -16.13 4.56 15.98
C PHE A 20 -14.64 4.28 15.76
N VAL A 21 -14.11 4.67 14.60
CA VAL A 21 -12.70 4.47 14.25
C VAL A 21 -11.79 5.29 15.19
N ARG A 22 -12.14 6.53 15.49
CA ARG A 22 -11.39 7.37 16.46
C ARG A 22 -11.31 6.74 17.85
N VAL A 23 -12.41 6.24 18.37
CA VAL A 23 -12.44 5.58 19.69
C VAL A 23 -11.53 4.36 19.70
N ALA A 24 -11.63 3.51 18.67
CA ALA A 24 -10.82 2.32 18.52
C ALA A 24 -9.32 2.67 18.45
N LEU A 25 -8.94 3.66 17.66
CA LEU A 25 -7.53 4.05 17.49
C LEU A 25 -6.95 4.80 18.68
N LYS A 26 -7.76 5.59 19.40
CA LYS A 26 -7.32 6.22 20.67
C LYS A 26 -7.02 5.19 21.76
N ALA A 27 -7.76 4.08 21.81
CA ALA A 27 -7.44 2.97 22.70
C ALA A 27 -6.07 2.34 22.40
N GLU A 28 -5.56 2.50 21.18
CA GLU A 28 -4.24 2.07 20.74
C GLU A 28 -3.17 3.18 20.83
N HIS A 29 -3.45 4.26 21.56
CA HIS A 29 -2.55 5.42 21.73
C HIS A 29 -2.17 6.13 20.43
N MET A 30 -3.02 6.04 19.39
CA MET A 30 -2.81 6.70 18.10
C MET A 30 -3.51 8.07 18.07
N HIS A 31 -2.87 9.05 17.45
CA HIS A 31 -3.47 10.35 17.18
C HIS A 31 -4.32 10.29 15.92
N VAL A 32 -5.56 10.79 16.00
CA VAL A 32 -6.53 10.74 14.91
C VAL A 32 -6.92 12.16 14.51
N CYS A 33 -6.73 12.47 13.22
CA CYS A 33 -7.26 13.67 12.57
C CYS A 33 -8.46 13.25 11.70
N GLU A 34 -9.60 13.90 11.90
CA GLU A 34 -10.84 13.59 11.18
C GLU A 34 -11.09 14.60 10.06
N ALA A 35 -11.54 14.11 8.92
CA ALA A 35 -12.03 14.90 7.80
C ALA A 35 -13.41 14.37 7.38
N ALA A 36 -14.37 15.28 7.19
CA ALA A 36 -15.75 14.92 6.88
C ALA A 36 -16.07 14.86 5.37
N ASN A 37 -15.10 15.17 4.52
CA ASN A 37 -15.23 15.14 3.06
C ASN A 37 -13.85 14.98 2.41
N GLY A 38 -13.83 14.75 1.10
CA GLY A 38 -12.61 14.50 0.35
C GLY A 38 -11.66 15.68 0.33
N ALA A 39 -12.16 16.89 0.09
CA ALA A 39 -11.34 18.11 0.05
C ALA A 39 -10.64 18.36 1.40
N ALA A 40 -11.37 18.24 2.51
CA ALA A 40 -10.79 18.36 3.84
C ALA A 40 -9.78 17.24 4.13
N GLY A 41 -10.03 16.03 3.63
CA GLY A 41 -9.12 14.89 3.73
C GLY A 41 -7.78 15.15 3.05
N VAL A 42 -7.81 15.60 1.80
CA VAL A 42 -6.60 15.94 1.04
C VAL A 42 -5.80 17.04 1.74
N ALA A 43 -6.49 18.11 2.20
CA ALA A 43 -5.86 19.20 2.94
C ALA A 43 -5.21 18.71 4.27
N ALA A 44 -5.92 17.87 5.02
CA ALA A 44 -5.42 17.30 6.27
C ALA A 44 -4.18 16.42 6.05
N VAL A 45 -4.17 15.59 5.02
CA VAL A 45 -3.05 14.71 4.65
C VAL A 45 -1.82 15.55 4.28
N GLY A 46 -1.99 16.57 3.45
CA GLY A 46 -0.90 17.48 3.06
C GLY A 46 -0.28 18.23 4.25
N ALA A 47 -1.11 18.71 5.18
CA ALA A 47 -0.68 19.49 6.34
C ALA A 47 -0.07 18.62 7.45
N ARG A 48 -0.62 17.43 7.71
CA ARG A 48 -0.28 16.61 8.88
C ARG A 48 0.79 15.56 8.61
N ARG A 49 1.02 15.21 7.33
CA ARG A 49 1.94 14.13 6.93
C ARG A 49 1.73 12.86 7.78
N PRO A 50 0.54 12.25 7.71
CA PRO A 50 0.19 11.14 8.59
C PRO A 50 1.04 9.91 8.32
N ASP A 51 1.11 9.02 9.31
CA ASP A 51 1.73 7.70 9.20
C ASP A 51 0.84 6.70 8.47
N LEU A 52 -0.49 6.94 8.44
CA LEU A 52 -1.46 6.10 7.73
C LEU A 52 -2.73 6.90 7.45
N ILE A 53 -3.38 6.58 6.35
CA ILE A 53 -4.64 7.19 5.91
C ILE A 53 -5.72 6.10 5.87
N VAL A 54 -6.90 6.40 6.41
CA VAL A 54 -8.12 5.59 6.28
C VAL A 54 -9.14 6.45 5.56
N ALA A 55 -9.66 6.02 4.41
CA ALA A 55 -10.56 6.83 3.60
C ALA A 55 -11.77 6.04 3.10
N ASP A 56 -12.97 6.59 3.28
CA ASP A 56 -14.16 6.13 2.59
C ASP A 56 -14.12 6.56 1.12
N THR A 57 -14.60 5.69 0.25
CA THR A 57 -14.75 5.98 -1.19
C THR A 57 -16.13 6.50 -1.55
N ASN A 58 -17.07 6.50 -0.63
CA ASN A 58 -18.43 6.98 -0.84
C ASN A 58 -18.61 8.37 -0.22
N LEU A 59 -18.00 9.39 -0.84
CA LEU A 59 -18.13 10.78 -0.46
C LEU A 59 -18.96 11.53 -1.51
N HIS A 60 -19.72 12.55 -1.07
CA HIS A 60 -20.58 13.32 -1.96
C HIS A 60 -19.81 14.39 -2.75
N ASP A 61 -18.64 14.83 -2.28
CA ASP A 61 -17.85 15.90 -2.90
C ASP A 61 -16.80 15.40 -3.89
N MET A 62 -16.45 14.09 -3.85
CA MET A 62 -15.37 13.55 -4.68
C MET A 62 -15.56 12.06 -4.93
N GLY A 63 -15.33 11.61 -6.15
CA GLY A 63 -15.36 10.18 -6.50
C GLY A 63 -14.24 9.38 -5.82
N GLY A 64 -14.52 8.13 -5.41
CA GLY A 64 -13.59 7.33 -4.61
C GLY A 64 -12.20 7.15 -5.24
N THR A 65 -12.12 6.84 -6.54
CA THR A 65 -10.83 6.71 -7.24
C THR A 65 -10.12 8.05 -7.43
N GLU A 66 -10.88 9.16 -7.54
CA GLU A 66 -10.35 10.51 -7.61
C GLU A 66 -9.71 10.89 -6.26
N LEU A 67 -10.43 10.65 -5.16
CA LEU A 67 -9.92 10.85 -3.80
C LEU A 67 -8.60 10.08 -3.58
N ILE A 68 -8.57 8.80 -3.94
CA ILE A 68 -7.36 7.97 -3.77
C ILE A 68 -6.18 8.57 -4.53
N ARG A 69 -6.38 9.00 -5.78
CA ARG A 69 -5.32 9.65 -6.58
C ARG A 69 -4.88 10.97 -5.97
N ALA A 70 -5.82 11.80 -5.49
CA ALA A 70 -5.51 13.07 -4.82
C ALA A 70 -4.70 12.86 -3.53
N LEU A 71 -5.08 11.90 -2.69
CA LEU A 71 -4.34 11.54 -1.49
C LEU A 71 -2.93 11.02 -1.82
N ARG A 72 -2.78 10.23 -2.88
CA ARG A 72 -1.48 9.74 -3.35
C ARG A 72 -0.58 10.82 -3.92
N ALA A 73 -1.14 11.85 -4.53
CA ALA A 73 -0.36 12.99 -5.00
C ALA A 73 0.30 13.76 -3.83
N CYS A 74 -0.31 13.76 -2.64
CA CYS A 74 0.22 14.47 -1.48
C CYS A 74 0.96 13.58 -0.48
N SER A 75 0.79 12.24 -0.50
CA SER A 75 1.37 11.38 0.54
C SER A 75 1.71 9.99 0.03
N ALA A 76 2.86 9.48 0.49
CA ALA A 76 3.26 8.08 0.35
C ALA A 76 2.84 7.20 1.54
N ALA A 77 2.10 7.74 2.52
CA ALA A 77 1.62 6.96 3.67
C ALA A 77 0.70 5.81 3.21
N PRO A 78 0.66 4.66 3.89
CA PRO A 78 -0.30 3.61 3.60
C PRO A 78 -1.72 4.13 3.60
N LEU A 79 -2.50 3.74 2.60
CA LEU A 79 -3.88 4.13 2.42
C LEU A 79 -4.79 2.89 2.47
N ILE A 80 -5.60 2.79 3.51
CA ILE A 80 -6.63 1.78 3.66
C ILE A 80 -7.96 2.39 3.22
N VAL A 81 -8.59 1.78 2.24
CA VAL A 81 -9.91 2.18 1.76
C VAL A 81 -10.99 1.46 2.55
N LEU A 82 -11.97 2.22 3.05
CA LEU A 82 -13.24 1.70 3.56
C LEU A 82 -14.30 1.85 2.47
N SER A 83 -15.11 0.84 2.21
CA SER A 83 -16.18 0.95 1.21
C SER A 83 -17.32 -0.01 1.47
N ALA A 84 -18.56 0.40 1.16
CA ALA A 84 -19.70 -0.47 1.12
C ALA A 84 -19.75 -1.35 -0.14
N LEU A 85 -18.97 -1.00 -1.17
CA LEU A 85 -18.88 -1.77 -2.40
C LEU A 85 -18.04 -3.03 -2.16
N SER A 86 -18.58 -4.19 -2.51
CA SER A 86 -17.93 -5.48 -2.28
C SER A 86 -17.51 -6.17 -3.58
N ALA A 87 -17.88 -5.62 -4.74
CA ALA A 87 -17.53 -6.20 -6.03
C ALA A 87 -16.02 -6.20 -6.25
N GLU A 88 -15.51 -7.24 -6.90
CA GLU A 88 -14.09 -7.37 -7.20
C GLU A 88 -13.57 -6.21 -8.07
N SER A 89 -14.40 -5.74 -9.01
CA SER A 89 -14.10 -4.58 -9.87
C SER A 89 -13.81 -3.30 -9.06
N ASP A 90 -14.57 -3.06 -7.97
CA ASP A 90 -14.41 -1.86 -7.16
C ASP A 90 -13.11 -1.92 -6.34
N LYS A 91 -12.80 -3.10 -5.81
CA LYS A 91 -11.53 -3.33 -5.10
C LYS A 91 -10.35 -3.12 -6.04
N VAL A 92 -10.42 -3.68 -7.25
CA VAL A 92 -9.39 -3.48 -8.29
C VAL A 92 -9.24 -2.00 -8.62
N ALA A 93 -10.34 -1.29 -8.88
CA ALA A 93 -10.32 0.13 -9.20
C ALA A 93 -9.67 0.97 -8.09
N ALA A 94 -9.97 0.67 -6.82
CA ALA A 94 -9.35 1.35 -5.68
C ALA A 94 -7.84 1.07 -5.59
N LEU A 95 -7.42 -0.18 -5.77
CA LEU A 95 -6.01 -0.58 -5.76
C LEU A 95 -5.26 0.02 -6.96
N ASP A 96 -5.85 0.00 -8.15
CA ASP A 96 -5.29 0.63 -9.36
C ASP A 96 -5.16 2.16 -9.21
N ALA A 97 -6.06 2.80 -8.46
CA ALA A 97 -5.96 4.21 -8.11
C ALA A 97 -4.85 4.52 -7.09
N GLY A 98 -4.32 3.50 -6.39
CA GLY A 98 -3.19 3.63 -5.46
C GLY A 98 -3.49 3.29 -4.00
N ALA A 99 -4.64 2.69 -3.66
CA ALA A 99 -4.87 2.17 -2.31
C ALA A 99 -3.90 1.03 -1.99
N ASP A 100 -3.48 0.88 -0.73
CA ASP A 100 -2.62 -0.23 -0.28
C ASP A 100 -3.43 -1.39 0.32
N ASP A 101 -4.65 -1.11 0.76
CA ASP A 101 -5.57 -2.12 1.30
C ASP A 101 -7.02 -1.67 1.12
N TYR A 102 -7.93 -2.63 1.19
CA TYR A 102 -9.36 -2.41 1.02
C TYR A 102 -10.13 -3.18 2.09
N LEU A 103 -11.01 -2.51 2.81
CA LEU A 103 -11.83 -3.08 3.86
C LEU A 103 -13.31 -2.81 3.56
N THR A 104 -14.09 -3.89 3.41
CA THR A 104 -15.52 -3.78 3.09
C THR A 104 -16.33 -3.46 4.34
N LYS A 105 -17.24 -2.51 4.26
CA LYS A 105 -18.27 -2.23 5.28
C LYS A 105 -19.38 -3.29 5.20
N PRO A 106 -19.91 -3.79 6.34
CA PRO A 106 -19.51 -3.48 7.73
C PRO A 106 -18.23 -4.21 8.14
N PHE A 107 -17.40 -3.56 8.96
CA PHE A 107 -16.14 -4.10 9.49
C PHE A 107 -16.08 -4.00 11.02
N GLY A 108 -15.30 -4.88 11.63
CA GLY A 108 -15.03 -4.84 13.06
C GLY A 108 -13.82 -3.94 13.40
N ALA A 109 -13.85 -3.32 14.60
CA ALA A 109 -12.70 -2.54 15.09
C ALA A 109 -11.40 -3.38 15.12
N ALA A 110 -11.48 -4.63 15.56
CA ALA A 110 -10.33 -5.52 15.66
C ALA A 110 -9.69 -5.78 14.28
N GLU A 111 -10.48 -5.94 13.23
CA GLU A 111 -9.97 -6.13 11.87
C GLU A 111 -9.26 -4.87 11.36
N LEU A 112 -9.89 -3.71 11.51
CA LEU A 112 -9.29 -2.43 11.09
C LEU A 112 -7.97 -2.18 11.84
N ILE A 113 -7.94 -2.37 13.16
CA ILE A 113 -6.74 -2.21 13.99
C ILE A 113 -5.64 -3.18 13.55
N ALA A 114 -5.98 -4.45 13.29
CA ALA A 114 -5.01 -5.45 12.84
C ALA A 114 -4.37 -5.05 11.51
N ARG A 115 -5.14 -4.52 10.56
CA ARG A 115 -4.65 -4.02 9.27
C ARG A 115 -3.75 -2.79 9.46
N ILE A 116 -4.20 -1.81 10.24
CA ILE A 116 -3.42 -0.60 10.55
C ILE A 116 -2.08 -0.98 11.19
N ARG A 117 -2.09 -1.82 12.25
CA ARG A 117 -0.87 -2.31 12.89
C ARG A 117 0.05 -3.05 11.92
N ALA A 118 -0.52 -3.85 11.00
CA ALA A 118 0.25 -4.54 9.99
C ALA A 118 0.98 -3.54 9.07
N HIS A 119 0.33 -2.48 8.60
CA HIS A 119 0.94 -1.45 7.76
C HIS A 119 1.99 -0.63 8.52
N LEU A 120 1.69 -0.19 9.76
CA LEU A 120 2.62 0.60 10.59
C LEU A 120 3.87 -0.21 10.99
N ARG A 121 3.69 -1.45 11.50
CA ARG A 121 4.82 -2.33 11.83
C ARG A 121 5.75 -2.52 10.66
N ARG A 122 5.20 -2.55 9.49
CA ARG A 122 5.93 -2.73 8.26
C ARG A 122 6.67 -1.47 7.81
N GLN A 123 6.21 -0.28 8.20
CA GLN A 123 6.96 0.97 8.05
C GLN A 123 8.11 1.06 9.07
N ALA A 124 7.82 0.72 10.34
CA ALA A 124 8.80 0.74 11.42
C ALA A 124 9.81 -0.42 11.34
N GLY A 125 9.34 -1.60 10.91
CA GLY A 125 10.11 -2.82 10.74
C GLY A 125 10.76 -2.98 9.37
N GLY A 126 11.00 -1.88 8.66
CA GLY A 126 12.06 -1.80 7.67
C GLY A 126 13.35 -2.12 8.42
N GLY A 127 13.49 -3.41 8.83
CA GLY A 127 14.73 -3.92 9.34
C GLY A 127 15.81 -3.35 8.43
N ARG A 128 16.92 -2.89 9.00
CA ARG A 128 18.15 -2.62 8.29
C ARG A 128 18.37 -3.77 7.31
N LEU A 129 17.70 -3.70 6.18
CA LEU A 129 18.17 -4.36 4.98
C LEU A 129 19.47 -3.64 4.77
N ASP A 130 20.57 -4.29 5.13
CA ASP A 130 21.90 -3.81 4.84
C ASP A 130 21.83 -3.18 3.47
N ALA A 131 22.61 -2.09 3.23
CA ALA A 131 22.55 -1.27 2.03
C ALA A 131 22.74 -2.13 0.76
N VAL A 132 21.74 -2.95 0.45
CA VAL A 132 21.74 -3.84 -0.69
C VAL A 132 21.08 -3.05 -1.82
N ARG A 133 21.92 -2.57 -2.70
CA ARG A 133 21.48 -2.03 -3.97
C ARG A 133 21.30 -3.19 -4.94
N VAL A 134 20.08 -3.37 -5.43
CA VAL A 134 19.76 -4.37 -6.45
C VAL A 134 19.53 -3.66 -7.78
N CYS A 135 20.21 -4.12 -8.83
CA CYS A 135 20.08 -3.56 -10.17
C CYS A 135 19.58 -4.62 -11.14
N PHE A 136 18.65 -4.26 -12.02
CA PHE A 136 18.20 -5.07 -13.14
C PHE A 136 17.80 -4.18 -14.31
N GLY A 137 18.32 -4.48 -15.50
CA GLY A 137 18.17 -3.61 -16.66
C GLY A 137 18.61 -2.17 -16.39
N ASP A 138 17.70 -1.21 -16.60
CA ASP A 138 17.87 0.21 -16.33
C ASP A 138 17.31 0.62 -14.95
N VAL A 139 16.91 -0.34 -14.12
CA VAL A 139 16.36 -0.11 -12.79
C VAL A 139 17.41 -0.33 -11.70
N SER A 140 17.47 0.58 -10.75
CA SER A 140 18.28 0.45 -9.53
C SER A 140 17.40 0.66 -8.31
N VAL A 141 17.43 -0.27 -7.37
CA VAL A 141 16.65 -0.29 -6.14
C VAL A 141 17.58 -0.21 -4.95
N ASP A 142 17.51 0.88 -4.22
CA ASP A 142 18.15 1.01 -2.91
C ASP A 142 17.14 0.59 -1.84
N LEU A 143 17.39 -0.57 -1.22
CA LEU A 143 16.47 -1.14 -0.23
C LEU A 143 16.56 -0.39 1.11
N GLY A 144 17.73 0.17 1.44
CA GLY A 144 17.94 0.94 2.66
C GLY A 144 17.23 2.28 2.63
N ASP A 145 17.48 3.06 1.57
CA ASP A 145 16.90 4.39 1.37
C ASP A 145 15.49 4.35 0.77
N ARG A 146 14.98 3.17 0.48
CA ARG A 146 13.67 2.94 -0.18
C ARG A 146 13.53 3.74 -1.47
N GLN A 147 14.60 3.84 -2.23
CA GLN A 147 14.65 4.59 -3.48
C GLN A 147 14.70 3.67 -4.69
N VAL A 148 13.90 3.98 -5.69
CA VAL A 148 13.90 3.27 -6.97
C VAL A 148 14.18 4.28 -8.09
N LEU A 149 15.16 3.98 -8.91
CA LEU A 149 15.51 4.75 -10.10
C LEU A 149 15.32 3.87 -11.34
N ARG A 150 14.86 4.46 -12.42
CA ARG A 150 14.83 3.83 -13.75
C ARG A 150 15.42 4.78 -14.78
N GLY A 151 16.46 4.36 -15.48
CA GLY A 151 17.19 5.24 -16.38
C GLY A 151 17.73 6.50 -15.69
N GLY A 152 18.03 6.43 -14.38
CA GLY A 152 18.46 7.55 -13.55
C GLY A 152 17.32 8.44 -13.02
N ALA A 153 16.09 8.29 -13.50
CA ALA A 153 14.92 9.03 -13.01
C ALA A 153 14.26 8.31 -11.82
N ARG A 154 13.83 9.08 -10.81
CA ARG A 154 13.15 8.53 -9.64
C ARG A 154 11.77 7.97 -10.01
N VAL A 155 11.51 6.72 -9.63
CA VAL A 155 10.22 6.06 -9.77
C VAL A 155 9.50 6.06 -8.43
N HIS A 156 8.32 6.65 -8.38
CA HIS A 156 7.50 6.62 -7.17
C HIS A 156 6.75 5.30 -7.06
N LEU A 157 7.03 4.55 -5.98
CA LEU A 157 6.30 3.35 -5.61
C LEU A 157 5.50 3.61 -4.33
N SER A 158 4.28 3.08 -4.26
CA SER A 158 3.54 3.03 -3.00
C SER A 158 4.25 2.09 -1.99
N PRO A 159 3.92 2.19 -0.69
CA PRO A 159 4.54 1.32 0.33
C PRO A 159 4.43 -0.17 0.02
N ILE A 160 3.30 -0.60 -0.54
CA ILE A 160 3.07 -2.01 -0.87
C ILE A 160 3.82 -2.43 -2.13
N GLU A 161 3.86 -1.57 -3.16
CA GLU A 161 4.64 -1.81 -4.37
C GLU A 161 6.14 -1.95 -4.04
N PHE A 162 6.66 -1.04 -3.22
CA PHE A 162 8.05 -1.11 -2.79
C PHE A 162 8.34 -2.41 -2.02
N ARG A 163 7.43 -2.82 -1.13
CA ARG A 163 7.60 -4.06 -0.38
C ARG A 163 7.60 -5.28 -1.30
N LEU A 164 6.62 -5.36 -2.23
CA LEU A 164 6.56 -6.46 -3.19
C LEU A 164 7.87 -6.55 -3.98
N LEU A 165 8.38 -5.40 -4.44
CA LEU A 165 9.65 -5.32 -5.13
C LEU A 165 10.82 -5.76 -4.23
N ALA A 166 10.85 -5.32 -2.96
CA ALA A 166 11.88 -5.68 -2.00
C ALA A 166 11.91 -7.18 -1.70
N VAL A 167 10.74 -7.82 -1.54
CA VAL A 167 10.62 -9.28 -1.36
C VAL A 167 11.13 -10.01 -2.58
N LEU A 168 10.74 -9.59 -3.78
CA LEU A 168 11.23 -10.17 -5.04
C LEU A 168 12.74 -9.99 -5.20
N ALA A 169 13.27 -8.82 -4.84
CA ALA A 169 14.69 -8.50 -4.93
C ALA A 169 15.53 -9.32 -3.92
N HIS A 170 15.03 -9.51 -2.71
CA HIS A 170 15.69 -10.35 -1.70
C HIS A 170 15.82 -11.83 -2.14
N HIS A 171 14.89 -12.29 -2.93
CA HIS A 171 14.86 -13.64 -3.48
C HIS A 171 15.17 -13.68 -4.99
N ALA A 172 15.94 -12.73 -5.49
CA ALA A 172 16.23 -12.61 -6.92
C ALA A 172 16.69 -13.94 -7.52
N GLY A 173 16.20 -14.24 -8.74
CA GLY A 173 16.46 -15.48 -9.45
C GLY A 173 15.67 -16.70 -8.95
N ARG A 174 14.92 -16.60 -7.84
CA ARG A 174 14.13 -17.71 -7.27
C ARG A 174 12.64 -17.49 -7.46
N PRO A 175 11.88 -18.47 -7.94
CA PRO A 175 10.42 -18.39 -7.98
C PRO A 175 9.85 -18.31 -6.54
N LEU A 176 8.93 -17.37 -6.33
CA LEU A 176 8.17 -17.24 -5.09
C LEU A 176 6.71 -17.60 -5.36
N THR A 177 6.13 -18.44 -4.51
CA THR A 177 4.73 -18.83 -4.62
C THR A 177 3.80 -17.66 -4.29
N HIS A 178 2.57 -17.70 -4.82
CA HIS A 178 1.54 -16.70 -4.51
C HIS A 178 1.35 -16.56 -2.99
N ASP A 179 1.20 -17.67 -2.28
CA ASP A 179 0.98 -17.67 -0.82
C ASP A 179 2.16 -17.05 -0.06
N ARG A 180 3.39 -17.35 -0.48
CA ARG A 180 4.57 -16.77 0.14
C ARG A 180 4.64 -15.27 -0.07
N LEU A 181 4.41 -14.79 -1.30
CA LEU A 181 4.38 -13.37 -1.60
C LEU A 181 3.26 -12.65 -0.83
N LEU A 182 2.06 -13.23 -0.77
CA LEU A 182 0.96 -12.68 0.00
C LEU A 182 1.31 -12.58 1.49
N ASN A 183 1.87 -13.62 2.07
CA ASN A 183 2.24 -13.63 3.48
C ASN A 183 3.38 -12.64 3.80
N GLU A 184 4.42 -12.55 2.98
CA GLU A 184 5.56 -11.65 3.21
C GLU A 184 5.18 -10.18 2.94
N VAL A 185 4.29 -9.91 1.98
CA VAL A 185 3.89 -8.56 1.60
C VAL A 185 2.71 -8.07 2.44
N TRP A 186 1.66 -8.84 2.64
CA TRP A 186 0.44 -8.43 3.36
C TRP A 186 0.29 -9.05 4.76
N GLY A 187 0.96 -10.18 5.04
CA GLY A 187 0.86 -10.92 6.28
C GLY A 187 -0.22 -12.01 6.23
N ALA A 188 -0.25 -12.86 7.27
CA ALA A 188 -1.08 -14.07 7.33
C ALA A 188 -2.60 -13.85 7.20
N THR A 189 -3.09 -12.63 7.43
CA THR A 189 -4.52 -12.28 7.34
C THR A 189 -5.02 -12.12 5.91
N HIS A 190 -4.13 -12.02 4.91
CA HIS A 190 -4.47 -11.80 3.50
C HIS A 190 -4.23 -13.03 2.60
N GLY A 191 -4.01 -14.20 3.17
CA GLY A 191 -3.52 -15.40 2.49
C GLY A 191 -4.42 -16.05 1.43
N LYS A 192 -5.50 -15.40 0.96
CA LYS A 192 -6.39 -15.99 -0.05
C LYS A 192 -6.64 -15.10 -1.28
N ASP A 193 -6.18 -13.87 -1.30
CA ASP A 193 -6.48 -12.94 -2.41
C ASP A 193 -5.32 -12.84 -3.41
N ALA A 194 -5.07 -13.91 -4.18
CA ALA A 194 -4.09 -13.91 -5.28
C ALA A 194 -4.36 -12.79 -6.32
N HIS A 195 -5.58 -12.25 -6.33
CA HIS A 195 -5.96 -11.13 -7.18
C HIS A 195 -5.20 -9.84 -6.84
N TYR A 196 -5.07 -9.50 -5.54
CA TYR A 196 -4.27 -8.36 -5.08
C TYR A 196 -2.84 -8.43 -5.61
N LEU A 197 -2.21 -9.59 -5.51
CA LEU A 197 -0.86 -9.79 -5.99
C LEU A 197 -0.73 -9.51 -7.49
N ARG A 198 -1.70 -9.96 -8.31
CA ARG A 198 -1.70 -9.69 -9.75
C ARG A 198 -1.77 -8.21 -10.08
N VAL A 199 -2.62 -7.46 -9.36
CA VAL A 199 -2.76 -6.01 -9.53
C VAL A 199 -1.42 -5.33 -9.27
N TYR A 200 -0.77 -5.60 -8.13
CA TYR A 200 0.49 -4.95 -7.77
C TYR A 200 1.68 -5.39 -8.63
N VAL A 201 1.71 -6.62 -9.08
CA VAL A 201 2.67 -7.06 -10.12
C VAL A 201 2.45 -6.28 -11.41
N GLY A 202 1.18 -6.07 -11.81
CA GLY A 202 0.83 -5.22 -12.95
C GLY A 202 1.32 -3.78 -12.79
N HIS A 203 1.18 -3.20 -11.58
CA HIS A 203 1.68 -1.87 -11.26
C HIS A 203 3.20 -1.78 -11.39
N LEU A 204 3.92 -2.72 -10.76
CA LEU A 204 5.37 -2.78 -10.85
C LEU A 204 5.84 -2.89 -12.29
N ARG A 205 5.23 -3.77 -13.08
CA ARG A 205 5.56 -3.92 -14.50
C ARG A 205 5.35 -2.62 -15.28
N ARG A 206 4.24 -1.91 -15.08
CA ARG A 206 3.98 -0.62 -15.72
C ARG A 206 5.05 0.43 -15.40
N LYS A 207 5.60 0.38 -14.19
CA LYS A 207 6.59 1.35 -13.72
C LYS A 207 8.04 0.96 -14.06
N LEU A 208 8.34 -0.33 -14.06
CA LEU A 208 9.73 -0.82 -14.10
C LEU A 208 10.10 -1.59 -15.39
N GLU A 209 9.13 -2.14 -16.11
CA GLU A 209 9.39 -2.87 -17.34
C GLU A 209 9.33 -1.98 -18.58
N ARG A 210 10.09 -2.31 -19.61
CA ARG A 210 10.01 -1.64 -20.91
C ARG A 210 8.69 -1.90 -21.61
N ASP A 211 8.25 -3.17 -21.58
CA ASP A 211 6.94 -3.60 -22.04
C ASP A 211 6.25 -4.42 -20.93
N PRO A 212 5.22 -3.86 -20.25
CA PRO A 212 4.52 -4.56 -19.18
C PRO A 212 3.84 -5.87 -19.61
N ARG A 213 3.55 -6.02 -20.91
CA ARG A 213 2.92 -7.23 -21.47
C ARG A 213 3.93 -8.33 -21.77
N ARG A 214 5.21 -7.95 -21.93
CA ARG A 214 6.34 -8.86 -22.16
C ARG A 214 7.44 -8.58 -21.14
N PRO A 215 7.18 -8.84 -19.85
CA PRO A 215 8.09 -8.50 -18.79
C PRO A 215 9.40 -9.27 -18.91
N ALA A 216 10.51 -8.55 -18.81
CA ALA A 216 11.85 -9.13 -18.86
C ALA A 216 12.39 -9.45 -17.46
N TYR A 217 11.92 -8.73 -16.44
CA TYR A 217 12.47 -8.81 -15.08
C TYR A 217 11.49 -9.42 -14.09
N ILE A 218 10.24 -8.93 -14.04
CA ILE A 218 9.22 -9.46 -13.14
C ILE A 218 8.45 -10.55 -13.88
N VAL A 219 9.01 -11.76 -13.90
CA VAL A 219 8.51 -12.89 -14.70
C VAL A 219 7.39 -13.63 -13.97
N THR A 220 6.39 -14.11 -14.71
CA THR A 220 5.35 -15.01 -14.19
C THR A 220 5.84 -16.45 -14.34
N GLU A 221 5.89 -17.17 -13.23
CA GLU A 221 6.10 -18.62 -13.21
C GLU A 221 4.72 -19.30 -13.17
N THR A 222 4.29 -19.81 -14.31
CA THR A 222 2.94 -20.39 -14.48
C THR A 222 2.67 -21.49 -13.46
N GLY A 223 1.56 -21.36 -12.73
CA GLY A 223 1.16 -22.31 -11.69
C GLY A 223 1.92 -22.17 -10.37
N VAL A 224 2.94 -21.30 -10.27
CA VAL A 224 3.77 -21.11 -9.08
C VAL A 224 3.60 -19.71 -8.50
N GLY A 225 3.95 -18.66 -9.24
CA GLY A 225 3.94 -17.29 -8.76
C GLY A 225 4.79 -16.35 -9.60
N TYR A 226 5.73 -15.64 -8.97
CA TYR A 226 6.56 -14.64 -9.64
C TYR A 226 8.03 -14.75 -9.25
N ARG A 227 8.89 -14.26 -10.14
CA ARG A 227 10.34 -14.22 -9.95
C ARG A 227 10.90 -12.91 -10.49
N LEU A 228 11.91 -12.35 -9.80
CA LEU A 228 12.71 -11.26 -10.33
C LEU A 228 13.96 -11.81 -11.01
N ASP A 229 14.09 -11.56 -12.31
CA ASP A 229 15.23 -11.95 -13.12
C ASP A 229 16.21 -10.80 -13.40
N GLY A 230 17.43 -11.15 -13.78
CA GLY A 230 18.44 -10.18 -14.19
C GLY A 230 18.99 -9.30 -13.07
N ALA A 231 18.67 -9.59 -11.82
CA ALA A 231 19.18 -8.84 -10.66
C ALA A 231 20.68 -9.16 -10.41
N ARG A 232 21.42 -8.09 -10.11
CA ARG A 232 22.86 -8.09 -9.76
C ARG A 232 23.09 -7.25 -8.54
#